data_5c0448fbc742dd9287b8b80729aaedee
#
_entry.id   5c0448fbc742dd9287b8b80729aaedee
#
_cell.length_a   1.000
_cell.length_b   1.000
_cell.length_c   1.000
_cell.angle_alpha   90.00
_cell.angle_beta   90.00
_cell.angle_gamma   90.00
#
_symmetry.space_group_name_H-M   'P 1'
#
loop_
_entity.id
_entity.type
_entity.pdbx_description
1 polymer ?
#
loop_
_entity_poly.entity_id
_entity_poly.type
_entity_poly.pdbx_seq_one_letter_code
_entity_poly.pdbx_strand_id
1 'polypeptide(L)'
;MEKADLLVIGAGPYAYAAAAFAEQSGIDVRIVGRPMAFWREQMPAGMFLRSGSDWHLDAAGEHTFEAYFEDRGLSRADLDPIPIAVFLDYTEWFRERKALRVEDRLLSGLAKADGTFVATMEDGSTIVADKVLAAPGIRHFANLPTWYEAVPSGRRAHTSELVSFEELTGARVVVVGGRQSAYEWAALLCDHGAERVDV
;
A
#
# COMPACT_ATOMS: atom_id res chain seq x y z
N MET A 1 9.25 -25.85 12.04
CA MET A 1 8.21 -24.80 12.09
C MET A 1 8.86 -23.53 12.58
N GLU A 2 8.68 -22.47 11.85
CA GLU A 2 9.15 -21.14 12.19
C GLU A 2 8.25 -20.56 13.28
N LYS A 3 8.80 -19.78 14.21
CA LYS A 3 8.02 -19.17 15.30
C LYS A 3 8.25 -17.67 15.35
N ALA A 4 7.26 -16.95 15.88
CA ALA A 4 7.32 -15.53 16.21
C ALA A 4 6.39 -15.21 17.37
N ASP A 5 6.67 -14.15 18.12
CA ASP A 5 5.73 -13.62 19.11
C ASP A 5 4.56 -12.93 18.40
N LEU A 6 4.87 -12.22 17.31
CA LEU A 6 3.90 -11.50 16.48
C LEU A 6 4.14 -11.77 15.00
N LEU A 7 3.11 -12.29 14.32
CA LEU A 7 3.06 -12.35 12.86
C LEU A 7 2.25 -11.17 12.33
N VAL A 8 2.87 -10.34 11.49
CA VAL A 8 2.20 -9.26 10.76
C VAL A 8 1.89 -9.73 9.35
N ILE A 9 0.60 -9.78 9.00
CA ILE A 9 0.11 -10.20 7.68
C ILE A 9 -0.18 -8.96 6.85
N GLY A 10 0.62 -8.76 5.81
CA GLY A 10 0.68 -7.58 4.96
C GLY A 10 2.02 -6.86 5.11
N ALA A 11 2.47 -6.18 4.05
CA ALA A 11 3.74 -5.48 3.99
C ALA A 11 3.58 -4.05 3.43
N GLY A 12 2.52 -3.38 3.87
CA GLY A 12 2.26 -1.98 3.59
C GLY A 12 2.68 -1.05 4.74
N PRO A 13 2.37 0.25 4.66
CA PRO A 13 2.81 1.26 5.63
C PRO A 13 2.39 0.93 7.07
N TYR A 14 1.15 0.49 7.27
CA TYR A 14 0.66 0.11 8.59
C TYR A 14 1.39 -1.10 9.18
N ALA A 15 1.76 -2.07 8.33
CA ALA A 15 2.54 -3.22 8.75
C ALA A 15 3.95 -2.78 9.20
N TYR A 16 4.60 -1.90 8.45
CA TYR A 16 5.93 -1.39 8.79
C TYR A 16 5.93 -0.59 10.10
N ALA A 17 4.97 0.33 10.24
CA ALA A 17 4.84 1.13 11.46
C ALA A 17 4.59 0.25 12.70
N ALA A 18 3.66 -0.71 12.60
CA ALA A 18 3.33 -1.60 13.71
C ALA A 18 4.49 -2.56 14.06
N ALA A 19 5.17 -3.11 13.05
CA ALA A 19 6.33 -3.98 13.25
C ALA A 19 7.49 -3.25 13.93
N ALA A 20 7.84 -2.05 13.44
CA ALA A 20 8.89 -1.22 14.03
C ALA A 20 8.60 -0.90 15.51
N PHE A 21 7.35 -0.56 15.83
CA PHE A 21 6.93 -0.30 17.21
C PHE A 21 7.04 -1.56 18.09
N ALA A 22 6.60 -2.72 17.58
CA ALA A 22 6.64 -3.97 18.30
C ALA A 22 8.09 -4.44 18.56
N GLU A 23 8.99 -4.35 17.56
CA GLU A 23 10.41 -4.70 17.72
C GLU A 23 11.11 -3.78 18.73
N GLN A 24 10.82 -2.48 18.74
CA GLN A 24 11.33 -1.56 19.77
C GLN A 24 10.88 -1.94 21.19
N SER A 25 9.74 -2.62 21.29
CA SER A 25 9.21 -3.15 22.56
C SER A 25 9.78 -4.53 22.92
N GLY A 26 10.74 -5.06 22.18
CA GLY A 26 11.39 -6.35 22.41
C GLY A 26 10.56 -7.57 21.98
N ILE A 27 9.57 -7.37 21.10
CA ILE A 27 8.73 -8.43 20.55
C ILE A 27 9.41 -9.00 19.30
N ASP A 28 9.53 -10.34 19.20
CA ASP A 28 9.99 -11.00 17.97
C ASP A 28 8.90 -10.93 16.89
N VAL A 29 9.17 -10.17 15.82
CA VAL A 29 8.20 -9.87 14.77
C VAL A 29 8.60 -10.52 13.45
N ARG A 30 7.63 -11.11 12.78
CA ARG A 30 7.76 -11.52 11.38
C ARG A 30 6.71 -10.81 10.52
N ILE A 31 7.13 -10.28 9.40
CA ILE A 31 6.26 -9.61 8.42
C ILE A 31 6.19 -10.48 7.18
N VAL A 32 4.98 -10.85 6.75
CA VAL A 32 4.76 -11.61 5.51
C VAL A 32 3.88 -10.81 4.55
N GLY A 33 4.25 -10.76 3.29
CA GLY A 33 3.49 -10.05 2.25
C GLY A 33 4.41 -9.42 1.20
N ARG A 34 3.85 -9.03 0.07
CA ARG A 34 4.60 -8.31 -0.96
C ARG A 34 4.86 -6.86 -0.53
N PRO A 35 6.13 -6.43 -0.46
CA PRO A 35 6.51 -5.09 0.00
C PRO A 35 5.83 -3.97 -0.80
N MET A 36 4.97 -3.20 -0.15
CA MET A 36 4.28 -2.03 -0.71
C MET A 36 3.49 -2.31 -2.01
N ALA A 37 3.05 -3.56 -2.24
CA ALA A 37 2.47 -3.99 -3.52
C ALA A 37 1.26 -3.15 -3.95
N PHE A 38 0.34 -2.82 -3.03
CA PHE A 38 -0.79 -1.95 -3.35
C PHE A 38 -0.36 -0.60 -3.93
N TRP A 39 0.63 0.03 -3.30
CA TRP A 39 1.14 1.34 -3.70
C TRP A 39 1.96 1.31 -4.99
N ARG A 40 2.65 0.19 -5.26
CA ARG A 40 3.46 0.01 -6.47
C ARG A 40 2.65 -0.43 -7.68
N GLU A 41 1.61 -1.25 -7.45
CA GLU A 41 0.88 -1.93 -8.53
C GLU A 41 -0.49 -1.31 -8.83
N GLN A 42 -1.13 -0.62 -7.86
CA GLN A 42 -2.49 -0.12 -7.97
C GLN A 42 -2.60 1.41 -7.83
N MET A 43 -1.47 2.09 -7.70
CA MET A 43 -1.41 3.56 -7.72
C MET A 43 -0.69 4.01 -8.98
N PRO A 44 -1.34 4.81 -9.84
CA PRO A 44 -0.72 5.30 -11.06
C PRO A 44 0.41 6.29 -10.76
N ALA A 45 1.38 6.36 -11.68
CA ALA A 45 2.38 7.41 -11.65
C ALA A 45 1.72 8.79 -11.71
N GLY A 46 2.32 9.77 -11.05
CA GLY A 46 1.77 11.13 -10.96
C GLY A 46 0.79 11.37 -9.82
N MET A 47 0.42 10.33 -9.05
CA MET A 47 -0.36 10.50 -7.84
C MET A 47 0.44 11.16 -6.71
N PHE A 48 -0.31 11.80 -5.81
CA PHE A 48 0.22 12.42 -4.60
C PHE A 48 -0.46 11.87 -3.36
N LEU A 49 0.28 11.83 -2.24
CA LEU A 49 -0.33 11.67 -0.94
C LEU A 49 -1.15 12.92 -0.59
N ARG A 50 -2.28 12.71 0.08
CA ARG A 50 -3.09 13.81 0.64
C ARG A 50 -2.85 14.02 2.14
N SER A 51 -2.10 13.12 2.75
CA SER A 51 -1.59 13.29 4.11
C SER A 51 -0.33 14.16 4.06
N GLY A 52 -0.19 15.05 5.03
CA GLY A 52 1.03 15.83 5.19
C GLY A 52 2.21 14.97 5.69
N SER A 53 3.40 15.55 5.72
CA SER A 53 4.62 14.90 6.20
C SER A 53 4.61 14.57 7.70
N ASP A 54 3.67 15.11 8.45
CA ASP A 54 3.41 14.77 9.86
C ASP A 54 2.81 13.37 10.05
N TRP A 55 2.29 12.74 8.98
CA TRP A 55 1.78 11.36 8.98
C TRP A 55 2.87 10.37 8.57
N HIS A 56 3.92 10.29 9.38
CA HIS A 56 5.05 9.38 9.17
C HIS A 56 4.84 7.99 9.82
N LEU A 57 5.76 7.05 9.53
CA LEU A 57 5.64 5.64 9.97
C LEU A 57 6.23 5.37 11.36
N ASP A 58 7.06 6.27 11.89
CA ASP A 58 7.81 6.02 13.11
C ASP A 58 7.11 6.54 14.36
N ALA A 59 6.54 5.67 15.16
CA ALA A 59 5.95 6.03 16.46
C ALA A 59 6.97 6.66 17.44
N ALA A 60 8.27 6.41 17.29
CA ALA A 60 9.32 7.02 18.10
C ALA A 60 9.70 8.44 17.62
N GLY A 61 9.28 8.83 16.41
CA GLY A 61 9.59 10.15 15.85
C GLY A 61 11.04 10.35 15.41
N GLU A 62 11.81 9.28 15.24
CA GLU A 62 13.22 9.34 14.83
C GLU A 62 13.39 9.32 13.31
N HIS A 63 12.60 8.48 12.62
CA HIS A 63 12.65 8.27 11.18
C HIS A 63 11.39 8.83 10.50
N THR A 64 11.18 10.12 10.69
CA THR A 64 10.05 10.89 10.13
C THR A 64 10.28 11.23 8.65
N PHE A 65 9.29 11.83 8.00
CA PHE A 65 9.50 12.41 6.67
C PHE A 65 10.52 13.55 6.69
N GLU A 66 10.53 14.37 7.73
CA GLU A 66 11.50 15.45 7.90
C GLU A 66 12.93 14.89 7.97
N ALA A 67 13.16 13.85 8.77
CA ALA A 67 14.46 13.20 8.86
C ALA A 67 14.88 12.58 7.52
N TYR A 68 13.94 12.01 6.77
CA TYR A 68 14.19 11.50 5.43
C TYR A 68 14.52 12.62 4.45
N PHE A 69 13.80 13.74 4.48
CA PHE A 69 14.09 14.90 3.61
C PHE A 69 15.50 15.45 3.87
N GLU A 70 15.89 15.57 5.14
CA GLU A 70 17.25 15.97 5.52
C GLU A 70 18.30 15.00 5.00
N ASP A 71 18.09 13.68 5.20
CA ASP A 71 19.01 12.63 4.73
C ASP A 71 19.18 12.63 3.20
N ARG A 72 18.15 13.00 2.45
CA ARG A 72 18.15 13.06 0.98
C ARG A 72 18.45 14.44 0.41
N GLY A 73 18.59 15.47 1.24
CA GLY A 73 18.77 16.86 0.79
C GLY A 73 17.56 17.40 0.04
N LEU A 74 16.35 16.97 0.40
CA LEU A 74 15.09 17.37 -0.21
C LEU A 74 14.47 18.55 0.54
N SER A 75 13.74 19.42 -0.17
CA SER A 75 12.99 20.52 0.42
C SER A 75 11.54 20.11 0.62
N ARG A 76 11.02 20.27 1.84
CA ARG A 76 9.60 20.05 2.14
C ARG A 76 8.69 20.91 1.26
N ALA A 77 9.09 22.16 1.00
CA ALA A 77 8.27 23.11 0.23
C ALA A 77 8.02 22.62 -1.23
N ASP A 78 8.96 21.84 -1.78
CA ASP A 78 8.85 21.31 -3.14
C ASP A 78 8.09 19.96 -3.19
N LEU A 79 7.75 19.41 -2.01
CA LEU A 79 7.18 18.08 -1.86
C LEU A 79 5.79 18.09 -1.15
N ASP A 80 5.08 19.20 -1.20
CA ASP A 80 3.72 19.31 -0.67
C ASP A 80 2.74 19.68 -1.80
N PRO A 81 1.88 18.74 -2.23
CA PRO A 81 1.67 17.38 -1.72
C PRO A 81 2.79 16.39 -2.09
N ILE A 82 3.01 15.38 -1.23
CA ILE A 82 4.11 14.41 -1.39
C ILE A 82 3.83 13.48 -2.59
N PRO A 83 4.73 13.45 -3.62
CA PRO A 83 4.58 12.52 -4.73
C PRO A 83 4.63 11.06 -4.27
N ILE A 84 3.88 10.17 -4.94
CA ILE A 84 3.86 8.74 -4.64
C ILE A 84 5.25 8.10 -4.69
N ALA A 85 6.10 8.53 -5.61
CA ALA A 85 7.47 8.04 -5.73
C ALA A 85 8.32 8.37 -4.50
N VAL A 86 8.17 9.59 -3.96
CA VAL A 86 8.85 10.04 -2.73
C VAL A 86 8.37 9.25 -1.51
N PHE A 87 7.06 8.97 -1.45
CA PHE A 87 6.50 8.11 -0.40
C PHE A 87 7.07 6.69 -0.44
N LEU A 88 7.16 6.10 -1.63
CA LEU A 88 7.72 4.77 -1.81
C LEU A 88 9.20 4.70 -1.41
N ASP A 89 10.01 5.72 -1.77
CA ASP A 89 11.41 5.79 -1.35
C ASP A 89 11.53 5.99 0.16
N TYR A 90 10.69 6.85 0.75
CA TYR A 90 10.62 6.99 2.21
C TYR A 90 10.29 5.67 2.92
N THR A 91 9.34 4.90 2.41
CA THR A 91 8.98 3.62 3.04
C THR A 91 10.11 2.60 2.98
N GLU A 92 10.89 2.59 1.89
CA GLU A 92 12.07 1.74 1.76
C GLU A 92 13.20 2.21 2.70
N TRP A 93 13.48 3.50 2.72
CA TRP A 93 14.43 4.11 3.64
C TRP A 93 14.08 3.80 5.10
N PHE A 94 12.79 3.93 5.48
CA PHE A 94 12.31 3.58 6.81
C PHE A 94 12.53 2.11 7.14
N ARG A 95 12.17 1.21 6.21
CA ARG A 95 12.35 -0.23 6.36
C ARG A 95 13.82 -0.60 6.62
N GLU A 96 14.73 0.02 5.87
CA GLU A 96 16.18 -0.19 6.02
C GLU A 96 16.68 0.34 7.37
N ARG A 97 16.32 1.56 7.74
CA ARG A 97 16.73 2.19 9.01
C ARG A 97 16.24 1.43 10.24
N LYS A 98 15.06 0.85 10.19
CA LYS A 98 14.51 -0.01 11.25
C LYS A 98 14.91 -1.47 11.11
N ALA A 99 15.68 -1.83 10.09
CA ALA A 99 16.11 -3.21 9.78
C ALA A 99 14.95 -4.22 9.69
N LEU A 100 13.76 -3.77 9.27
CA LEU A 100 12.58 -4.62 9.18
C LEU A 100 12.77 -5.71 8.13
N ARG A 101 12.58 -6.95 8.55
CA ARG A 101 12.65 -8.12 7.67
C ARG A 101 11.28 -8.46 7.14
N VAL A 102 11.09 -8.24 5.84
CA VAL A 102 9.84 -8.57 5.14
C VAL A 102 10.07 -9.81 4.28
N GLU A 103 9.24 -10.81 4.49
CA GLU A 103 9.25 -12.04 3.71
C GLU A 103 8.20 -11.92 2.61
N ASP A 104 8.64 -11.91 1.35
CA ASP A 104 7.74 -11.86 0.20
C ASP A 104 7.04 -13.20 -0.02
N ARG A 105 6.18 -13.54 0.92
CA ARG A 105 5.35 -14.75 0.93
C ARG A 105 3.89 -14.35 1.21
N LEU A 106 2.97 -14.95 0.48
CA LEU A 106 1.55 -14.70 0.69
C LEU A 106 0.92 -15.77 1.58
N LEU A 107 -0.01 -15.33 2.41
CA LEU A 107 -0.79 -16.21 3.27
C LEU A 107 -1.88 -16.91 2.45
N SER A 108 -1.98 -18.24 2.57
CA SER A 108 -3.08 -19.04 2.02
C SER A 108 -4.10 -19.47 3.09
N GLY A 109 -3.69 -19.52 4.35
CA GLY A 109 -4.58 -19.93 5.45
C GLY A 109 -4.11 -19.48 6.81
N LEU A 110 -5.05 -19.25 7.72
CA LEU A 110 -4.81 -18.92 9.11
C LEU A 110 -5.76 -19.72 10.01
N ALA A 111 -5.20 -20.47 10.92
CA ALA A 111 -5.97 -21.23 11.93
C ALA A 111 -5.49 -20.89 13.33
N LYS A 112 -6.37 -21.02 14.29
CA LYS A 112 -6.01 -20.93 15.72
C LYS A 112 -6.06 -22.33 16.33
N ALA A 113 -4.96 -22.77 16.93
CA ALA A 113 -4.82 -24.08 17.57
C ALA A 113 -4.05 -23.92 18.89
N ASP A 114 -4.57 -24.51 19.96
CA ASP A 114 -3.92 -24.56 21.28
C ASP A 114 -3.40 -23.20 21.81
N GLY A 115 -4.18 -22.15 21.55
CA GLY A 115 -3.85 -20.80 22.02
C GLY A 115 -2.92 -20.00 21.12
N THR A 116 -2.33 -20.62 20.10
CA THR A 116 -1.45 -20.00 19.10
C THR A 116 -2.12 -19.92 17.73
N PHE A 117 -1.52 -19.17 16.82
CA PHE A 117 -1.94 -19.10 15.41
C PHE A 117 -0.97 -19.90 14.55
N VAL A 118 -1.53 -20.65 13.61
CA VAL A 118 -0.78 -21.35 12.56
C VAL A 118 -1.12 -20.72 11.23
N ALA A 119 -0.17 -20.02 10.65
CA ALA A 119 -0.28 -19.39 9.35
C ALA A 119 0.35 -20.30 8.29
N THR A 120 -0.38 -20.60 7.22
CA THR A 120 0.09 -21.38 6.07
C THR A 120 0.33 -20.42 4.91
N MET A 121 1.52 -20.46 4.31
CA MET A 121 1.87 -19.66 3.15
C MET A 121 1.48 -20.39 1.85
N GLU A 122 1.44 -19.67 0.73
CA GLU A 122 1.12 -20.24 -0.59
C GLU A 122 2.15 -21.30 -1.04
N ASP A 123 3.40 -21.23 -0.57
CA ASP A 123 4.45 -22.20 -0.81
C ASP A 123 4.33 -23.47 0.06
N GLY A 124 3.30 -23.56 0.90
CA GLY A 124 3.06 -24.66 1.83
C GLY A 124 3.85 -24.58 3.14
N SER A 125 4.73 -23.62 3.31
CA SER A 125 5.45 -23.39 4.56
C SER A 125 4.51 -22.88 5.67
N THR A 126 4.92 -23.02 6.93
CA THR A 126 4.10 -22.62 8.08
C THR A 126 4.87 -21.81 9.09
N ILE A 127 4.20 -20.78 9.64
CA ILE A 127 4.67 -19.95 10.75
C ILE A 127 3.68 -20.11 11.90
N VAL A 128 4.22 -20.35 13.10
CA VAL A 128 3.44 -20.37 14.34
C VAL A 128 3.69 -19.05 15.07
N ALA A 129 2.62 -18.39 15.49
CA ALA A 129 2.73 -17.12 16.21
C ALA A 129 1.79 -17.06 17.40
N ASP A 130 2.22 -16.40 18.48
CA ASP A 130 1.38 -16.18 19.66
C ASP A 130 0.27 -15.16 19.36
N LYS A 131 0.59 -14.19 18.53
CA LYS A 131 -0.32 -13.12 18.11
C LYS A 131 -0.21 -12.89 16.59
N VAL A 132 -1.31 -12.38 16.02
CA VAL A 132 -1.39 -11.98 14.62
C VAL A 132 -1.93 -10.57 14.52
N LEU A 133 -1.26 -9.74 13.72
CA LEU A 133 -1.76 -8.44 13.28
C LEU A 133 -2.10 -8.54 11.79
N ALA A 134 -3.40 -8.40 11.47
CA ALA A 134 -3.86 -8.40 10.09
C ALA A 134 -3.82 -6.98 9.51
N ALA A 135 -2.91 -6.75 8.58
CA ALA A 135 -2.73 -5.49 7.85
C ALA A 135 -2.76 -5.70 6.32
N PRO A 136 -3.77 -6.41 5.76
CA PRO A 136 -3.81 -6.82 4.36
C PRO A 136 -4.02 -5.64 3.38
N GLY A 137 -4.28 -4.43 3.89
CA GLY A 137 -4.63 -3.27 3.08
C GLY A 137 -6.03 -3.39 2.46
N ILE A 138 -6.30 -2.60 1.42
CA ILE A 138 -7.61 -2.50 0.77
C ILE A 138 -7.68 -3.19 -0.60
N ARG A 139 -6.59 -3.78 -1.08
CA ARG A 139 -6.48 -4.39 -2.41
C ARG A 139 -7.61 -5.37 -2.72
N HIS A 140 -8.02 -6.17 -1.74
CA HIS A 140 -8.99 -7.24 -1.90
C HIS A 140 -10.44 -6.81 -1.62
N PHE A 141 -10.67 -5.53 -1.39
CA PHE A 141 -11.98 -4.99 -0.98
C PHE A 141 -12.55 -4.01 -2.01
N ALA A 142 -12.25 -4.22 -3.30
CA ALA A 142 -12.87 -3.46 -4.37
C ALA A 142 -14.39 -3.66 -4.34
N ASN A 143 -15.15 -2.57 -4.30
CA ASN A 143 -16.60 -2.62 -4.34
C ASN A 143 -17.09 -2.18 -5.71
N LEU A 144 -17.62 -3.12 -6.46
CA LEU A 144 -18.14 -2.89 -7.80
C LEU A 144 -19.66 -2.67 -7.75
N PRO A 145 -20.22 -1.69 -8.47
CA PRO A 145 -21.65 -1.49 -8.55
C PRO A 145 -22.32 -2.66 -9.28
N THR A 146 -23.59 -2.92 -8.98
CA THR A 146 -24.34 -4.07 -9.52
C THR A 146 -24.46 -4.06 -11.06
N TRP A 147 -24.39 -2.88 -11.68
CA TRP A 147 -24.42 -2.73 -13.14
C TRP A 147 -23.05 -2.91 -13.82
N TYR A 148 -21.97 -3.07 -13.05
CA TYR A 148 -20.60 -3.12 -13.60
C TYR A 148 -20.45 -4.17 -14.69
N GLU A 149 -21.02 -5.36 -14.47
CA GLU A 149 -20.96 -6.46 -15.44
C GLU A 149 -21.80 -6.22 -16.72
N ALA A 150 -22.73 -5.26 -16.69
CA ALA A 150 -23.50 -4.91 -17.88
C ALA A 150 -22.70 -4.07 -18.89
N VAL A 151 -21.57 -3.49 -18.48
CA VAL A 151 -20.64 -2.78 -19.36
C VAL A 151 -19.63 -3.78 -19.93
N PRO A 152 -19.36 -3.81 -21.24
CA PRO A 152 -18.37 -4.70 -21.84
C PRO A 152 -16.98 -4.57 -21.18
N SER A 153 -16.29 -5.66 -20.96
CA SER A 153 -15.01 -5.71 -20.22
C SER A 153 -13.94 -4.75 -20.78
N GLY A 154 -13.85 -4.58 -22.08
CA GLY A 154 -12.93 -3.64 -22.72
C GLY A 154 -13.32 -2.16 -22.59
N ARG A 155 -14.42 -1.84 -21.91
CA ARG A 155 -14.94 -0.46 -21.72
C ARG A 155 -15.17 -0.11 -20.25
N ARG A 156 -14.70 -0.91 -19.34
CA ARG A 156 -14.82 -0.70 -17.91
C ARG A 156 -13.53 -1.10 -17.20
N ALA A 157 -13.21 -0.41 -16.13
CA ALA A 157 -12.16 -0.80 -15.21
C ALA A 157 -12.45 -0.24 -13.81
N HIS A 158 -12.00 -0.92 -12.78
CA HIS A 158 -11.91 -0.34 -11.44
C HIS A 158 -10.63 0.47 -11.32
N THR A 159 -10.60 1.52 -10.48
CA THR A 159 -9.40 2.34 -10.28
C THR A 159 -8.18 1.53 -9.83
N SER A 160 -8.37 0.42 -9.13
CA SER A 160 -7.27 -0.50 -8.76
C SER A 160 -6.71 -1.33 -9.92
N GLU A 161 -7.38 -1.34 -11.07
CA GLU A 161 -6.97 -2.08 -12.28
C GLU A 161 -6.41 -1.15 -13.34
N LEU A 162 -6.93 0.08 -13.41
CA LEU A 162 -6.52 1.08 -14.38
C LEU A 162 -5.43 1.99 -13.77
N VAL A 163 -4.18 1.67 -14.02
CA VAL A 163 -3.01 2.41 -13.53
C VAL A 163 -2.14 3.00 -14.64
N SER A 164 -2.44 2.69 -15.90
CA SER A 164 -1.87 3.32 -17.11
C SER A 164 -2.99 3.93 -17.94
N PHE A 165 -2.74 5.11 -18.49
CA PHE A 165 -3.73 5.89 -19.22
C PHE A 165 -3.39 6.07 -20.70
N GLU A 166 -2.30 5.50 -21.17
CA GLU A 166 -1.80 5.68 -22.54
C GLU A 166 -2.84 5.27 -23.60
N GLU A 167 -3.55 4.16 -23.37
CA GLU A 167 -4.58 3.64 -24.27
C GLU A 167 -5.86 4.50 -24.29
N LEU A 168 -5.97 5.46 -23.36
CA LEU A 168 -7.12 6.34 -23.22
C LEU A 168 -6.88 7.74 -23.80
N THR A 169 -5.74 7.98 -24.43
CA THR A 169 -5.47 9.22 -25.18
C THR A 169 -6.52 9.40 -26.28
N GLY A 170 -7.16 10.57 -26.32
CA GLY A 170 -8.27 10.86 -27.26
C GLY A 170 -9.59 10.18 -26.90
N ALA A 171 -9.67 9.38 -25.85
CA ALA A 171 -10.91 8.73 -25.45
C ALA A 171 -11.84 9.66 -24.66
N ARG A 172 -13.15 9.35 -24.71
CA ARG A 172 -14.15 9.95 -23.81
C ARG A 172 -14.40 9.00 -22.65
N VAL A 173 -14.11 9.45 -21.44
CA VAL A 173 -14.11 8.63 -20.24
C VAL A 173 -15.13 9.15 -19.23
N VAL A 174 -15.87 8.25 -18.59
CA VAL A 174 -16.72 8.56 -17.45
C VAL A 174 -16.10 7.93 -16.21
N VAL A 175 -15.81 8.73 -15.20
CA VAL A 175 -15.33 8.29 -13.90
C VAL A 175 -16.50 8.28 -12.92
N VAL A 176 -16.85 7.10 -12.42
CA VAL A 176 -17.97 6.96 -11.47
C VAL A 176 -17.43 6.94 -10.04
N GLY A 177 -17.63 8.03 -9.32
CA GLY A 177 -17.19 8.17 -7.93
C GLY A 177 -17.15 9.64 -7.54
N GLY A 178 -17.13 9.91 -6.25
CA GLY A 178 -17.12 11.28 -5.69
C GLY A 178 -16.06 11.47 -4.60
N ARG A 179 -15.01 10.63 -4.57
CA ARG A 179 -13.95 10.72 -3.57
C ARG A 179 -12.58 10.90 -4.24
N GLN A 180 -11.53 10.95 -3.45
CA GLN A 180 -10.15 11.22 -3.89
C GLN A 180 -9.77 10.47 -5.16
N SER A 181 -9.92 9.15 -5.19
CA SER A 181 -9.53 8.35 -6.36
C SER A 181 -10.23 8.81 -7.66
N ALA A 182 -11.53 9.17 -7.60
CA ALA A 182 -12.25 9.61 -8.79
C ALA A 182 -11.65 10.89 -9.38
N TYR A 183 -11.38 11.88 -8.55
CA TYR A 183 -10.82 13.16 -9.01
C TYR A 183 -9.36 13.03 -9.43
N GLU A 184 -8.57 12.19 -8.75
CA GLU A 184 -7.19 11.96 -9.14
C GLU A 184 -7.08 11.23 -10.48
N TRP A 185 -7.89 10.17 -10.69
CA TRP A 185 -7.95 9.50 -11.98
C TRP A 185 -8.45 10.45 -13.09
N ALA A 186 -9.44 11.28 -12.78
CA ALA A 186 -9.93 12.26 -13.76
C ALA A 186 -8.85 13.27 -14.16
N ALA A 187 -8.08 13.79 -13.21
CA ALA A 187 -6.96 14.69 -13.49
C ALA A 187 -5.90 14.01 -14.34
N LEU A 188 -5.46 12.82 -13.93
CA LEU A 188 -4.44 12.05 -14.67
C LEU A 188 -4.91 11.68 -16.09
N LEU A 189 -6.19 11.33 -16.28
CA LEU A 189 -6.76 11.10 -17.61
C LEU A 189 -6.69 12.35 -18.50
N CYS A 190 -6.99 13.52 -17.95
CA CYS A 190 -6.86 14.79 -18.69
C CYS A 190 -5.38 15.06 -19.05
N ASP A 191 -4.46 14.87 -18.10
CA ASP A 191 -3.02 15.07 -18.31
C ASP A 191 -2.44 14.13 -19.38
N HIS A 192 -3.01 12.92 -19.52
CA HIS A 192 -2.64 11.94 -20.55
C HIS A 192 -3.43 12.11 -21.85
N GLY A 193 -4.17 13.21 -22.00
CA GLY A 193 -4.78 13.61 -23.28
C GLY A 193 -6.10 12.89 -23.61
N ALA A 194 -6.89 12.48 -22.62
CA ALA A 194 -8.27 12.09 -22.86
C ALA A 194 -9.04 13.25 -23.49
N GLU A 195 -9.89 12.97 -24.50
CA GLU A 195 -10.70 14.00 -25.19
C GLU A 195 -11.72 14.66 -24.24
N ARG A 196 -12.30 13.84 -23.35
CA ARG A 196 -13.29 14.29 -22.37
C ARG A 196 -13.31 13.37 -21.15
N VAL A 197 -13.37 13.95 -19.97
CA VAL A 197 -13.56 13.23 -18.72
C VAL A 197 -14.77 13.81 -17.99
N ASP A 198 -15.78 12.99 -17.74
CA ASP A 198 -16.96 13.31 -16.93
C ASP A 198 -16.84 12.57 -15.57
N VAL A 199 -17.12 13.23 -14.44
CA VAL A 199 -17.04 12.67 -13.08
C VAL A 199 -18.41 12.72 -12.42
#